data_e294ba37245d4d1675ddf22c904541fe
#
_entry.id   e294ba37245d4d1675ddf22c904541fe
#
_cell.length_a   1.000
_cell.length_b   1.000
_cell.length_c   1.000
_cell.angle_alpha   90.00
_cell.angle_beta   90.00
_cell.angle_gamma   90.00
#
_symmetry.space_group_name_H-M   'P 1'
#
loop_
_entity.id
_entity.type
_entity.pdbx_description
1 polymer ?
#
loop_
_entity_poly.entity_id
_entity_poly.type
_entity_poly.pdbx_seq_one_letter_code
_entity_poly.pdbx_strand_id
1 'polypeptide(L)'
;VGSVRCVXETAIDDSIYERYKNKTDFIQKYIFPGGFLPSKNELISLSNQSGLKFEQCSSYGDHYSNTLSIWRDEFFKKWDQISSQGFDNTFKRMWNFYLSYCEAGFKSKNIDLIQFALQK
;
A
#
# COMPACT_ATOMS: atom_id res chain seq x y z
N VAL A 1 -2.69 28.14 -17.13
CA VAL A 1 -3.60 27.25 -16.42
C VAL A 1 -2.80 26.10 -15.82
N GLY A 2 -2.80 25.99 -14.51
CA GLY A 2 -2.08 24.92 -13.83
C GLY A 2 -2.74 23.57 -14.04
N SER A 3 -1.94 22.50 -14.06
CA SER A 3 -2.47 21.14 -14.13
C SER A 3 -2.69 20.58 -12.74
N VAL A 4 -3.76 19.81 -12.58
CA VAL A 4 -4.07 19.09 -11.34
C VAL A 4 -4.01 17.60 -11.62
N ARG A 5 -3.34 16.86 -10.75
CA ARG A 5 -3.27 15.39 -10.80
C ARG A 5 -3.78 14.80 -9.50
N CYS A 6 -4.69 13.85 -9.60
CA CYS A 6 -5.15 13.07 -8.46
C CYS A 6 -4.31 11.80 -8.35
N VAL A 7 -3.87 11.50 -7.17
CA VAL A 7 -2.97 10.38 -6.92
C VAL A 7 -3.53 9.50 -5.80
N UNK A 8 -3.52 8.29 -5.60
CA UNK A 8 -3.78 7.49 -4.73
C UNK A 8 -2.64 6.90 -4.40
N GLU A 9 -2.24 6.74 -3.40
CA GLU A 9 -0.97 6.14 -2.95
C GLU A 9 -1.16 5.48 -1.57
N THR A 10 -0.43 4.41 -1.35
CA THR A 10 -0.30 3.85 0.00
C THR A 10 0.81 4.60 0.72
N ALA A 11 0.50 5.16 1.88
CA ALA A 11 1.46 5.90 2.69
C ALA A 11 1.65 5.21 4.04
N ILE A 12 2.89 5.17 4.52
CA ILE A 12 3.17 4.67 5.86
C ILE A 12 2.97 5.81 6.88
N ASP A 13 2.54 5.46 8.08
CA ASP A 13 2.32 6.45 9.13
C ASP A 13 3.63 7.17 9.49
N ASP A 14 3.55 8.49 9.63
CA ASP A 14 4.73 9.32 9.89
C ASP A 14 5.46 8.89 11.18
N SER A 15 4.72 8.40 12.20
CA SER A 15 5.33 8.03 13.49
C SER A 15 6.26 6.82 13.40
N ILE A 16 6.08 5.97 12.38
CA ILE A 16 6.92 4.78 12.21
C ILE A 16 7.83 4.87 10.98
N TYR A 17 7.78 5.99 10.24
CA TYR A 17 8.48 6.14 8.96
C TYR A 17 10.00 5.98 9.12
N GLU A 18 10.59 6.57 10.15
CA GLU A 18 12.04 6.44 10.38
C GLU A 18 12.47 5.01 10.66
N ARG A 19 11.66 4.27 11.42
CA ARG A 19 11.92 2.85 11.66
C ARG A 19 11.80 2.04 10.37
N TYR A 20 10.78 2.35 9.56
CA TYR A 20 10.52 1.66 8.29
C TYR A 20 11.68 1.84 7.31
N LYS A 21 12.22 3.06 7.19
CA LYS A 21 13.34 3.35 6.27
C LYS A 21 14.57 2.49 6.55
N ASN A 22 14.76 2.10 7.80
CA ASN A 22 15.97 1.43 8.23
C ASN A 22 15.82 -0.09 8.37
N LYS A 23 14.69 -0.64 7.88
CA LYS A 23 14.43 -2.09 7.95
C LYS A 23 13.82 -2.58 6.65
N THR A 24 14.08 -3.84 6.33
CA THR A 24 13.43 -4.50 5.20
C THR A 24 12.31 -5.37 5.72
N ASP A 25 11.09 -5.14 5.22
CA ASP A 25 9.95 -5.95 5.63
C ASP A 25 9.69 -7.10 4.64
N PHE A 26 8.66 -7.87 4.93
CA PHE A 26 8.26 -9.02 4.11
C PHE A 26 7.94 -8.60 2.66
N ILE A 27 7.25 -7.49 2.49
CA ILE A 27 6.82 -7.05 1.16
C ILE A 27 8.03 -6.65 0.33
N GLN A 28 8.93 -5.87 0.91
CA GLN A 28 10.14 -5.44 0.22
C GLN A 28 11.06 -6.61 -0.13
N LYS A 29 11.02 -7.68 0.67
CA LYS A 29 11.90 -8.82 0.45
C LYS A 29 11.32 -9.82 -0.56
N TYR A 30 10.01 -10.09 -0.51
CA TYR A 30 9.45 -11.24 -1.22
C TYR A 30 8.38 -10.90 -2.25
N ILE A 31 7.75 -9.72 -2.17
CA ILE A 31 6.62 -9.37 -3.04
C ILE A 31 7.04 -8.30 -4.06
N PHE A 32 7.57 -7.18 -3.56
CA PHE A 32 8.00 -6.05 -4.39
C PHE A 32 9.43 -5.65 -4.03
N PRO A 33 10.44 -6.42 -4.48
CA PRO A 33 11.83 -6.08 -4.18
C PRO A 33 12.18 -4.67 -4.64
N GLY A 34 12.72 -3.88 -3.73
CA GLY A 34 13.02 -2.47 -3.98
C GLY A 34 11.83 -1.52 -3.77
N GLY A 35 10.67 -2.06 -3.44
CA GLY A 35 9.50 -1.22 -3.13
C GLY A 35 9.70 -0.40 -1.87
N PHE A 36 9.09 0.79 -1.84
CA PHE A 36 9.23 1.69 -0.70
C PHE A 36 7.99 2.56 -0.60
N LEU A 37 7.42 2.67 0.61
CA LEU A 37 6.26 3.51 0.84
C LEU A 37 6.69 4.87 1.38
N PRO A 38 6.20 5.96 0.80
CA PRO A 38 6.42 7.28 1.39
C PRO A 38 5.53 7.48 2.61
N SER A 39 5.89 8.41 3.48
CA SER A 39 4.92 8.91 4.45
C SER A 39 4.20 10.14 3.88
N LYS A 40 3.10 10.53 4.52
CA LYS A 40 2.36 11.72 4.07
C LYS A 40 3.22 12.98 4.12
N ASN A 41 3.99 13.14 5.22
CA ASN A 41 4.86 14.31 5.37
C ASN A 41 5.96 14.32 4.30
N GLU A 42 6.49 13.14 3.95
CA GLU A 42 7.48 13.05 2.88
C GLU A 42 6.88 13.45 1.52
N LEU A 43 5.66 12.99 1.22
CA LEU A 43 4.97 13.38 -0.01
C LEU A 43 4.77 14.89 -0.10
N ILE A 44 4.35 15.51 1.01
CA ILE A 44 4.17 16.97 1.06
C ILE A 44 5.51 17.67 0.81
N SER A 45 6.56 17.21 1.48
CA SER A 45 7.90 17.79 1.37
C SER A 45 8.41 17.72 -0.08
N LEU A 46 8.34 16.54 -0.68
CA LEU A 46 8.82 16.32 -2.05
C LEU A 46 7.99 17.11 -3.07
N SER A 47 6.68 17.19 -2.85
CA SER A 47 5.81 17.98 -3.71
C SER A 47 6.24 19.46 -3.72
N ASN A 48 6.42 20.02 -2.52
CA ASN A 48 6.84 21.40 -2.37
C ASN A 48 8.21 21.66 -3.02
N GLN A 49 9.17 20.74 -2.80
CA GLN A 49 10.50 20.85 -3.41
C GLN A 49 10.43 20.81 -4.94
N SER A 50 9.43 20.11 -5.48
CA SER A 50 9.22 20.01 -6.93
C SER A 50 8.39 21.16 -7.51
N GLY A 51 8.02 22.14 -6.70
CA GLY A 51 7.19 23.25 -7.12
C GLY A 51 5.72 22.88 -7.32
N LEU A 52 5.28 21.79 -6.65
CA LEU A 52 3.89 21.35 -6.71
C LEU A 52 3.21 21.60 -5.37
N LYS A 53 1.99 22.06 -5.41
CA LYS A 53 1.18 22.26 -4.21
C LYS A 53 0.40 20.98 -3.90
N PHE A 54 0.56 20.46 -2.69
CA PHE A 54 -0.15 19.27 -2.20
C PHE A 54 -1.50 19.73 -1.63
N GLU A 55 -2.59 19.18 -2.14
CA GLU A 55 -3.94 19.59 -1.74
C GLU A 55 -4.85 18.37 -1.56
N GLN A 56 -5.87 18.53 -0.75
CA GLN A 56 -7.00 17.60 -0.61
C GLN A 56 -6.55 16.17 -0.31
N CYS A 57 -6.15 15.92 0.90
CA CYS A 57 -5.80 14.56 1.28
C CYS A 57 -6.98 13.87 1.95
N SER A 58 -7.47 12.79 1.34
CA SER A 58 -8.52 11.92 1.89
C SER A 58 -7.95 10.54 2.19
N SER A 59 -8.47 9.92 3.23
CA SER A 59 -7.97 8.64 3.76
C SER A 59 -9.00 7.55 3.51
N TYR A 60 -8.56 6.41 2.98
CA TYR A 60 -9.42 5.27 2.63
C TYR A 60 -8.87 3.94 3.16
N GLY A 61 -7.94 3.97 4.10
CA GLY A 61 -7.31 2.75 4.63
C GLY A 61 -8.32 1.76 5.20
N ASP A 62 -9.31 2.25 5.94
CA ASP A 62 -10.35 1.36 6.52
C ASP A 62 -11.13 0.64 5.41
N HIS A 63 -11.46 1.34 4.33
CA HIS A 63 -12.15 0.72 3.19
C HIS A 63 -11.23 -0.28 2.48
N TYR A 64 -9.95 0.05 2.33
CA TYR A 64 -9.01 -0.82 1.64
C TYR A 64 -8.71 -2.10 2.43
N SER A 65 -8.73 -2.02 3.76
CA SER A 65 -8.59 -3.22 4.59
C SER A 65 -9.72 -4.21 4.30
N ASN A 66 -10.95 -3.72 4.11
CA ASN A 66 -12.08 -4.57 3.74
C ASN A 66 -11.89 -5.17 2.35
N THR A 67 -11.39 -4.39 1.40
CA THR A 67 -11.08 -4.88 0.05
C THR A 67 -10.08 -6.03 0.10
N LEU A 68 -9.03 -5.90 0.91
CA LEU A 68 -8.02 -6.95 1.05
C LEU A 68 -8.59 -8.23 1.64
N SER A 69 -9.49 -8.10 2.61
CA SER A 69 -10.19 -9.26 3.18
C SER A 69 -11.01 -9.98 2.11
N ILE A 70 -11.77 -9.23 1.30
CA ILE A 70 -12.57 -9.79 0.20
C ILE A 70 -11.65 -10.48 -0.82
N TRP A 71 -10.55 -9.84 -1.19
CA TRP A 71 -9.58 -10.43 -2.13
C TRP A 71 -9.02 -11.75 -1.59
N ARG A 72 -8.72 -11.80 -0.29
CA ARG A 72 -8.21 -13.04 0.33
C ARG A 72 -9.25 -14.16 0.25
N ASP A 73 -10.52 -13.84 0.54
CA ASP A 73 -11.59 -14.83 0.46
C ASP A 73 -11.77 -15.34 -0.99
N GLU A 74 -11.76 -14.43 -1.96
CA GLU A 74 -11.87 -14.79 -3.37
C GLU A 74 -10.67 -15.62 -3.86
N PHE A 75 -9.47 -15.30 -3.37
CA PHE A 75 -8.27 -16.07 -3.66
C PHE A 75 -8.45 -17.55 -3.22
N PHE A 76 -8.96 -17.74 -2.00
CA PHE A 76 -9.17 -19.11 -1.49
C PHE A 76 -10.29 -19.83 -2.25
N LYS A 77 -11.38 -19.15 -2.57
CA LYS A 77 -12.47 -19.75 -3.36
C LYS A 77 -11.99 -20.23 -4.73
N LYS A 78 -11.03 -19.50 -5.31
CA LYS A 78 -10.53 -19.81 -6.66
C LYS A 78 -9.23 -20.63 -6.64
N TRP A 79 -8.85 -21.16 -5.48
CA TRP A 79 -7.55 -21.81 -5.34
C TRP A 79 -7.33 -22.96 -6.32
N ASP A 80 -8.36 -23.78 -6.60
CA ASP A 80 -8.23 -24.90 -7.52
C ASP A 80 -7.89 -24.42 -8.94
N GLN A 81 -8.49 -23.30 -9.36
CA GLN A 81 -8.19 -22.70 -10.67
C GLN A 81 -6.76 -22.13 -10.69
N ILE A 82 -6.34 -21.51 -9.60
CA ILE A 82 -5.00 -20.92 -9.50
C ILE A 82 -3.94 -22.03 -9.52
N SER A 83 -4.14 -23.09 -8.73
CA SER A 83 -3.19 -24.20 -8.64
C SER A 83 -3.05 -24.93 -9.96
N SER A 84 -4.13 -25.02 -10.76
CA SER A 84 -4.07 -25.64 -12.08
C SER A 84 -3.18 -24.89 -13.06
N GLN A 85 -2.84 -23.62 -12.77
CA GLN A 85 -1.91 -22.82 -13.56
C GLN A 85 -0.46 -23.00 -13.13
N GLY A 86 -0.19 -23.90 -12.16
CA GLY A 86 1.17 -24.22 -11.73
C GLY A 86 1.60 -23.57 -10.42
N PHE A 87 0.70 -22.85 -9.76
CA PHE A 87 1.02 -22.25 -8.46
C PHE A 87 0.89 -23.31 -7.34
N ASP A 88 1.89 -23.35 -6.47
CA ASP A 88 2.01 -24.39 -5.44
C ASP A 88 1.55 -23.87 -4.06
N ASN A 89 1.61 -24.77 -3.07
CA ASN A 89 1.23 -24.42 -1.70
C ASN A 89 2.16 -23.39 -1.04
N THR A 90 3.38 -23.26 -1.52
CA THR A 90 4.29 -22.21 -1.04
C THR A 90 3.76 -20.84 -1.45
N PHE A 91 3.36 -20.73 -2.73
CA PHE A 91 2.71 -19.50 -3.23
C PHE A 91 1.42 -19.22 -2.46
N LYS A 92 0.59 -20.25 -2.22
CA LYS A 92 -0.66 -20.09 -1.48
C LYS A 92 -0.45 -19.44 -0.11
N ARG A 93 0.53 -19.97 0.64
CA ARG A 93 0.85 -19.45 1.97
C ARG A 93 1.42 -18.04 1.90
N MET A 94 2.32 -17.81 0.94
CA MET A 94 2.94 -16.49 0.75
C MET A 94 1.90 -15.42 0.42
N TRP A 95 0.99 -15.74 -0.51
CA TRP A 95 -0.04 -14.79 -0.95
C TRP A 95 -1.06 -14.52 0.16
N ASN A 96 -1.46 -15.56 0.90
CA ASN A 96 -2.32 -15.38 2.07
C ASN A 96 -1.66 -14.47 3.10
N PHE A 97 -0.37 -14.71 3.38
CA PHE A 97 0.37 -13.88 4.35
C PHE A 97 0.43 -12.43 3.84
N TYR A 98 0.72 -12.22 2.56
CA TYR A 98 0.78 -10.88 1.97
C TYR A 98 -0.54 -10.12 2.16
N LEU A 99 -1.66 -10.75 1.78
CA LEU A 99 -2.97 -10.09 1.90
C LEU A 99 -3.32 -9.79 3.36
N SER A 100 -3.03 -10.74 4.27
CA SER A 100 -3.29 -10.56 5.70
C SER A 100 -2.38 -9.49 6.31
N TYR A 101 -1.13 -9.45 5.90
CA TYR A 101 -0.15 -8.46 6.36
C TYR A 101 -0.60 -7.04 5.98
N CYS A 102 -1.01 -6.87 4.71
CA CYS A 102 -1.52 -5.58 4.25
C CYS A 102 -2.82 -5.20 4.96
N GLU A 103 -3.76 -6.14 5.10
CA GLU A 103 -5.02 -5.89 5.82
C GLU A 103 -4.74 -5.42 7.24
N ALA A 104 -3.84 -6.11 7.95
CA ALA A 104 -3.47 -5.74 9.32
C ALA A 104 -2.81 -4.36 9.36
N GLY A 105 -1.96 -4.05 8.37
CA GLY A 105 -1.31 -2.74 8.28
C GLY A 105 -2.31 -1.59 8.18
N PHE A 106 -3.34 -1.75 7.34
CA PHE A 106 -4.40 -0.75 7.22
C PHE A 106 -5.26 -0.68 8.49
N LYS A 107 -5.65 -1.82 9.05
CA LYS A 107 -6.47 -1.85 10.27
C LYS A 107 -5.76 -1.22 11.47
N SER A 108 -4.46 -1.41 11.57
CA SER A 108 -3.68 -0.84 12.68
C SER A 108 -3.29 0.63 12.44
N LYS A 109 -3.63 1.15 11.23
CA LYS A 109 -3.28 2.50 10.79
C LYS A 109 -1.76 2.74 10.70
N ASN A 110 -0.98 1.66 10.60
CA ASN A 110 0.44 1.74 10.26
C ASN A 110 0.65 2.16 8.81
N ILE A 111 -0.30 1.83 7.95
CA ILE A 111 -0.36 2.32 6.56
C ILE A 111 -1.77 2.82 6.26
N ASP A 112 -1.86 3.72 5.28
CA ASP A 112 -3.13 4.28 4.85
C ASP A 112 -3.15 4.36 3.33
N LEU A 113 -4.34 4.27 2.75
CA LEU A 113 -4.52 4.60 1.34
C LEU A 113 -5.00 6.04 1.27
N ILE A 114 -4.17 6.91 0.73
CA ILE A 114 -4.49 8.33 0.64
C ILE A 114 -4.75 8.73 -0.80
N GLN A 115 -5.70 9.62 -0.97
CA GLN A 115 -5.99 10.23 -2.25
C GLN A 115 -5.78 11.73 -2.10
N PHE A 116 -4.93 12.29 -2.96
CA PHE A 116 -4.55 13.69 -2.86
C PHE A 116 -4.42 14.30 -4.25
N ALA A 117 -4.40 15.62 -4.31
CA ALA A 117 -4.20 16.36 -5.55
C ALA A 117 -2.87 17.09 -5.50
N LEU A 118 -2.19 17.10 -6.63
CA LEU A 118 -0.99 17.91 -6.85
C LEU A 118 -1.32 18.95 -7.89
N GLN A 119 -1.00 20.20 -7.58
CA GLN A 119 -1.27 21.34 -8.47
C GLN A 119 0.03 22.10 -8.74
N LYS A 120 0.22 22.47 -10.02
CA LYS A 120 1.33 23.32 -10.43
C LYS A 120 0.87 24.78 -10.46
#